data_eedc300ab284935d5e5eea660fb05f11
#
_entry.id   eedc300ab284935d5e5eea660fb05f11
#
_cell.length_a   1.000
_cell.length_b   1.000
_cell.length_c   1.000
_cell.angle_alpha   90.00
_cell.angle_beta   90.00
_cell.angle_gamma   90.00
#
_symmetry.space_group_name_H-M   'P 1'
#
loop_
_entity.id
_entity.type
_entity.pdbx_description
1 polymer ?
#
loop_
_entity_poly.entity_id
_entity_poly.type
_entity_poly.pdbx_seq_one_letter_code
_entity_poly.pdbx_strand_id
1 'polypeptide(L)'
;MSAIKKTFTYGRHLVTLETGEIARQASGAVIVNMDDTVVLVTVVAKNEVKPGQDFFPLTVDYQEKTYAARRIPGGFLKRESRASEGETLICRLIDRPIRPLFPEGFFNEVQVIATVMSSNPEVSADIPALIGTSAALSLSGLPFDGPVGAARVGFINGEYVLNPTNSELKNSALNLVVAGTETAVLMVESEAMELPEDIMLGAVVFGHTQMQALQPLQSGSSSPATASFPG
;
A
#
# COMPACT_ATOMS: atom_id res chain seq x y z
N MET A 1 3.38 -22.34 -10.52
CA MET A 1 3.03 -22.07 -9.10
C MET A 1 1.52 -22.06 -9.03
N SER A 2 0.94 -22.67 -8.01
CA SER A 2 -0.51 -22.57 -7.75
C SER A 2 -0.81 -21.19 -7.16
N ALA A 3 -1.99 -20.63 -7.47
CA ALA A 3 -2.47 -19.42 -6.82
C ALA A 3 -2.58 -19.64 -5.30
N ILE A 4 -2.09 -18.68 -4.53
CA ILE A 4 -2.23 -18.64 -3.08
C ILE A 4 -3.16 -17.50 -2.74
N LYS A 5 -4.23 -17.81 -2.01
CA LYS A 5 -5.22 -16.83 -1.60
C LYS A 5 -5.39 -16.88 -0.08
N LYS A 6 -5.31 -15.70 0.55
CA LYS A 6 -5.58 -15.50 1.98
C LYS A 6 -6.70 -14.49 2.13
N THR A 7 -7.67 -14.79 2.98
CA THR A 7 -8.81 -13.90 3.27
C THR A 7 -8.90 -13.69 4.77
N PHE A 8 -9.11 -12.45 5.19
CA PHE A 8 -9.21 -12.04 6.59
C PHE A 8 -10.09 -10.80 6.73
N THR A 9 -10.52 -10.51 7.95
CA THR A 9 -11.28 -9.31 8.26
C THR A 9 -10.35 -8.24 8.80
N TYR A 10 -10.43 -7.02 8.27
CA TYR A 10 -9.67 -5.86 8.72
C TYR A 10 -10.60 -4.69 9.09
N GLY A 11 -10.84 -4.53 10.37
CA GLY A 11 -11.95 -3.72 10.84
C GLY A 11 -13.27 -4.37 10.43
N ARG A 12 -14.08 -3.65 9.67
CA ARG A 12 -15.36 -4.16 9.11
C ARG A 12 -15.19 -4.76 7.70
N HIS A 13 -14.04 -4.56 7.07
CA HIS A 13 -13.81 -4.91 5.66
C HIS A 13 -13.32 -6.35 5.52
N LEU A 14 -13.78 -7.03 4.49
CA LEU A 14 -13.23 -8.31 4.07
C LEU A 14 -12.08 -8.04 3.10
N VAL A 15 -10.88 -8.47 3.48
CA VAL A 15 -9.67 -8.30 2.68
C VAL A 15 -9.20 -9.64 2.16
N THR A 16 -8.86 -9.70 0.88
CA THR A 16 -8.28 -10.88 0.24
C THR A 16 -6.96 -10.50 -0.41
N LEU A 17 -5.92 -11.26 -0.12
CA LEU A 17 -4.62 -11.20 -0.80
C LEU A 17 -4.47 -12.43 -1.68
N GLU A 18 -4.10 -12.22 -2.95
CA GLU A 18 -3.91 -13.30 -3.93
C GLU A 18 -2.61 -13.10 -4.70
N THR A 19 -1.84 -14.18 -4.86
CA THR A 19 -0.56 -14.16 -5.57
C THR A 19 -0.36 -15.44 -6.40
N GLY A 20 0.53 -15.39 -7.39
CA GLY A 20 0.98 -16.54 -8.17
C GLY A 20 0.20 -16.78 -9.47
N GLU A 21 -0.90 -16.08 -9.72
CA GLU A 21 -1.73 -16.24 -10.92
C GLU A 21 -1.46 -15.18 -11.98
N ILE A 22 -1.42 -13.91 -11.58
CA ILE A 22 -1.27 -12.76 -12.48
C ILE A 22 0.13 -12.19 -12.36
N ALA A 23 0.60 -11.52 -13.43
CA ALA A 23 1.87 -10.82 -13.53
C ALA A 23 3.10 -11.68 -13.14
N ARG A 24 3.15 -12.92 -13.60
CA ARG A 24 4.19 -13.92 -13.25
C ARG A 24 5.62 -13.53 -13.63
N GLN A 25 5.81 -12.51 -14.47
CA GLN A 25 7.14 -12.02 -14.87
C GLN A 25 7.67 -10.95 -13.91
N ALA A 26 6.84 -10.41 -13.03
CA ALA A 26 7.28 -9.50 -11.99
C ALA A 26 8.04 -10.27 -10.89
N SER A 27 8.96 -9.58 -10.19
CA SER A 27 9.67 -10.13 -9.04
C SER A 27 8.71 -10.47 -7.89
N GLY A 28 7.69 -9.63 -7.70
CA GLY A 28 6.57 -9.88 -6.79
C GLY A 28 5.27 -9.32 -7.38
N ALA A 29 4.17 -10.03 -7.20
CA ALA A 29 2.85 -9.60 -7.65
C ALA A 29 1.76 -10.03 -6.68
N VAL A 30 0.89 -9.11 -6.30
CA VAL A 30 -0.23 -9.36 -5.38
C VAL A 30 -1.47 -8.63 -5.88
N ILE A 31 -2.61 -9.31 -5.84
CA ILE A 31 -3.92 -8.68 -5.95
C ILE A 31 -4.48 -8.53 -4.54
N VAL A 32 -4.89 -7.33 -4.21
CA VAL A 32 -5.63 -7.02 -2.98
C VAL A 32 -7.06 -6.69 -3.35
N ASN A 33 -8.00 -7.36 -2.72
CA ASN A 33 -9.41 -7.01 -2.78
C ASN A 33 -9.88 -6.61 -1.37
N MET A 34 -10.43 -5.42 -1.24
CA MET A 34 -11.05 -4.91 -0.02
C MET A 34 -12.45 -4.42 -0.36
N ASP A 35 -13.47 -5.24 -0.06
CA ASP A 35 -14.87 -4.97 -0.36
C ASP A 35 -15.10 -4.48 -1.81
N ASP A 36 -14.61 -5.23 -2.80
CA ASP A 36 -14.69 -4.95 -4.24
C ASP A 36 -13.83 -3.78 -4.77
N THR A 37 -13.09 -3.10 -3.92
CA THR A 37 -11.94 -2.30 -4.36
C THR A 37 -10.77 -3.24 -4.59
N VAL A 38 -10.35 -3.40 -5.84
CA VAL A 38 -9.32 -4.35 -6.26
C VAL A 38 -8.11 -3.60 -6.79
N VAL A 39 -6.94 -3.86 -6.22
CA VAL A 39 -5.66 -3.28 -6.63
C VAL A 39 -4.68 -4.40 -6.99
N LEU A 40 -4.14 -4.34 -8.20
CA LEU A 40 -3.01 -5.16 -8.60
C LEU A 40 -1.72 -4.41 -8.30
N VAL A 41 -0.86 -5.00 -7.49
CA VAL A 41 0.48 -4.45 -7.21
C VAL A 41 1.54 -5.37 -7.78
N THR A 42 2.46 -4.79 -8.54
CA THR A 42 3.62 -5.48 -9.10
C THR A 42 4.91 -4.80 -8.67
N VAL A 43 5.92 -5.60 -8.36
CA VAL A 43 7.27 -5.14 -8.02
C VAL A 43 8.25 -5.78 -9.00
N VAL A 44 9.10 -4.95 -9.58
CA VAL A 44 10.20 -5.39 -10.46
C VAL A 44 11.48 -4.71 -9.99
N ALA A 45 12.55 -5.48 -9.90
CA ALA A 45 13.87 -4.96 -9.58
C ALA A 45 14.88 -5.35 -10.67
N LYS A 46 15.85 -4.47 -10.93
CA LYS A 46 17.01 -4.79 -11.76
C LYS A 46 18.08 -5.46 -10.90
N ASN A 47 18.72 -6.47 -11.48
CA ASN A 47 19.81 -7.19 -10.81
C ASN A 47 21.15 -6.41 -10.87
N GLU A 48 21.25 -5.42 -11.75
CA GLU A 48 22.46 -4.64 -11.99
C GLU A 48 22.29 -3.21 -11.49
N VAL A 49 23.33 -2.69 -10.85
CA VAL A 49 23.45 -1.28 -10.47
C VAL A 49 24.09 -0.50 -11.62
N LYS A 50 23.55 0.66 -11.96
CA LYS A 50 24.15 1.53 -12.97
C LYS A 50 25.49 2.08 -12.46
N PRO A 51 26.56 2.11 -13.30
CA PRO A 51 27.83 2.71 -12.91
C PRO A 51 27.66 4.16 -12.43
N GLY A 52 28.23 4.49 -11.29
CA GLY A 52 28.12 5.83 -10.69
C GLY A 52 26.81 6.12 -9.95
N GLN A 53 25.98 5.10 -9.72
CA GLN A 53 24.74 5.25 -8.93
C GLN A 53 25.09 5.40 -7.45
N ASP A 54 24.70 6.53 -6.84
CA ASP A 54 24.95 6.91 -5.45
C ASP A 54 23.69 7.07 -4.61
N PHE A 55 22.52 6.76 -5.17
CA PHE A 55 21.23 6.81 -4.49
C PHE A 55 20.36 5.60 -4.84
N PHE A 56 19.37 5.30 -4.00
CA PHE A 56 18.39 4.25 -4.22
C PHE A 56 17.27 4.70 -5.18
N PRO A 57 17.24 4.20 -6.43
CA PRO A 57 16.24 4.57 -7.42
C PRO A 57 14.95 3.74 -7.25
N LEU A 58 14.16 4.06 -6.24
CA LEU A 58 12.82 3.53 -6.06
C LEU A 58 11.81 4.40 -6.80
N THR A 59 11.04 3.80 -7.69
CA THR A 59 9.91 4.44 -8.38
C THR A 59 8.62 3.77 -7.95
N VAL A 60 7.66 4.57 -7.51
CA VAL A 60 6.32 4.12 -7.14
C VAL A 60 5.30 4.82 -8.04
N ASP A 61 4.54 4.01 -8.79
CA ASP A 61 3.47 4.46 -9.66
C ASP A 61 2.13 3.92 -9.13
N TYR A 62 1.20 4.81 -8.86
CA TYR A 62 -0.19 4.47 -8.54
C TYR A 62 -1.10 4.97 -9.66
N GLN A 63 -1.99 4.14 -10.13
CA GLN A 63 -2.83 4.41 -11.29
C GLN A 63 -4.28 4.02 -11.03
N GLU A 64 -5.18 5.00 -11.14
CA GLU A 64 -6.63 4.77 -11.13
C GLU A 64 -7.14 4.72 -12.57
N LYS A 65 -7.47 3.52 -13.03
CA LYS A 65 -8.03 3.36 -14.36
C LYS A 65 -9.51 3.74 -14.39
N THR A 66 -9.90 4.55 -15.35
CA THR A 66 -11.31 5.00 -15.50
C THR A 66 -12.28 3.85 -15.65
N TYR A 67 -11.86 2.74 -16.28
CA TYR A 67 -12.68 1.53 -16.38
C TYR A 67 -12.98 0.88 -15.02
N ALA A 68 -12.09 1.03 -14.03
CA ALA A 68 -12.30 0.50 -12.68
C ALA A 68 -13.55 1.09 -12.02
N ALA A 69 -13.85 2.36 -12.32
CA ALA A 69 -15.07 3.05 -11.92
C ALA A 69 -16.22 2.93 -12.96
N ARG A 70 -16.11 2.01 -13.94
CA ARG A 70 -17.06 1.83 -15.04
C ARG A 70 -17.31 3.10 -15.86
N ARG A 71 -16.29 3.93 -16.02
CA ARG A 71 -16.36 5.21 -16.75
C ARG A 71 -15.42 5.20 -17.95
N ILE A 72 -15.73 6.08 -18.91
CA ILE A 72 -14.88 6.38 -20.05
C ILE A 72 -14.01 7.60 -19.68
N PRO A 73 -12.73 7.63 -20.07
CA PRO A 73 -11.88 8.81 -19.84
C PRO A 73 -12.55 10.08 -20.34
N GLY A 74 -12.48 11.15 -19.53
CA GLY A 74 -12.96 12.47 -19.87
C GLY A 74 -12.10 13.15 -20.94
N GLY A 75 -12.45 14.41 -21.25
CA GLY A 75 -11.73 15.24 -22.20
C GLY A 75 -12.00 14.89 -23.66
N PHE A 76 -11.42 15.71 -24.56
CA PHE A 76 -11.64 15.62 -26.00
C PHE A 76 -11.11 14.31 -26.60
N LEU A 77 -9.92 13.87 -26.19
CA LEU A 77 -9.26 12.69 -26.74
C LEU A 77 -9.80 11.35 -26.21
N LYS A 78 -10.67 11.35 -25.21
CA LYS A 78 -11.21 10.14 -24.57
C LYS A 78 -10.12 9.14 -24.16
N ARG A 79 -8.99 9.64 -23.66
CA ARG A 79 -7.81 8.87 -23.24
C ARG A 79 -7.44 9.21 -21.81
N GLU A 80 -6.89 8.24 -21.10
CA GLU A 80 -6.21 8.50 -19.84
C GLU A 80 -4.97 9.35 -20.10
N SER A 81 -4.75 10.34 -19.26
CA SER A 81 -3.66 11.30 -19.40
C SER A 81 -2.55 11.06 -18.36
N ARG A 82 -1.82 12.09 -17.99
CA ARG A 82 -0.83 12.05 -16.91
C ARG A 82 -1.54 11.78 -15.58
N ALA A 83 -0.76 11.24 -14.62
CA ALA A 83 -1.24 11.05 -13.25
C ALA A 83 -1.85 12.34 -12.69
N SER A 84 -2.97 12.21 -12.02
CA SER A 84 -3.62 13.29 -11.30
C SER A 84 -2.80 13.69 -10.07
N GLU A 85 -3.12 14.83 -9.47
CA GLU A 85 -2.51 15.24 -8.21
C GLU A 85 -2.77 14.21 -7.10
N GLY A 86 -4.01 13.69 -7.01
CA GLY A 86 -4.36 12.64 -6.06
C GLY A 86 -3.54 11.36 -6.23
N GLU A 87 -3.38 10.87 -7.47
CA GLU A 87 -2.53 9.72 -7.77
C GLU A 87 -1.07 9.97 -7.36
N THR A 88 -0.56 11.18 -7.61
CA THR A 88 0.81 11.56 -7.22
C THR A 88 0.98 11.59 -5.70
N LEU A 89 -0.02 12.06 -4.95
CA LEU A 89 0.00 12.05 -3.49
C LEU A 89 -0.03 10.63 -2.93
N ILE A 90 -0.81 9.73 -3.53
CA ILE A 90 -0.85 8.31 -3.15
C ILE A 90 0.49 7.62 -3.48
N CYS A 91 1.14 7.92 -4.61
CA CYS A 91 2.50 7.44 -4.88
C CYS A 91 3.45 7.79 -3.73
N ARG A 92 3.41 9.02 -3.24
CA ARG A 92 4.23 9.48 -2.11
C ARG A 92 3.84 8.82 -0.79
N LEU A 93 2.53 8.61 -0.58
CA LEU A 93 2.01 7.91 0.59
C LEU A 93 2.55 6.47 0.68
N ILE A 94 2.70 5.80 -0.47
CA ILE A 94 3.27 4.46 -0.56
C ILE A 94 4.80 4.49 -0.44
N ASP A 95 5.49 5.41 -1.11
CA ASP A 95 6.96 5.48 -1.14
C ASP A 95 7.56 5.74 0.25
N ARG A 96 6.97 6.66 1.02
CA ARG A 96 7.52 7.13 2.30
C ARG A 96 7.75 6.02 3.34
N PRO A 97 6.81 5.10 3.61
CA PRO A 97 7.02 4.05 4.59
C PRO A 97 7.87 2.89 4.09
N ILE A 98 7.98 2.65 2.78
CA ILE A 98 8.73 1.50 2.26
C ILE A 98 10.20 1.82 1.99
N ARG A 99 10.53 3.04 1.60
CA ARG A 99 11.89 3.45 1.24
C ARG A 99 12.91 3.25 2.36
N PRO A 100 12.65 3.62 3.62
CA PRO A 100 13.63 3.47 4.71
C PRO A 100 13.85 2.01 5.13
N LEU A 101 13.06 1.07 4.63
CA LEU A 101 13.18 -0.36 4.95
C LEU A 101 14.10 -1.13 3.98
N PHE A 102 14.71 -0.45 3.03
CA PHE A 102 15.80 -1.01 2.25
C PHE A 102 17.14 -0.69 2.92
N PRO A 103 18.10 -1.64 2.91
CA PRO A 103 19.39 -1.43 3.57
C PRO A 103 20.22 -0.35 2.89
N GLU A 104 21.07 0.32 3.68
CA GLU A 104 22.08 1.23 3.15
C GLU A 104 22.96 0.52 2.11
N GLY A 105 23.27 1.21 1.00
CA GLY A 105 24.07 0.65 -0.07
C GLY A 105 23.30 -0.20 -1.08
N PHE A 106 21.99 -0.38 -0.90
CA PHE A 106 21.14 -1.00 -1.92
C PHE A 106 20.77 0.03 -3.00
N PHE A 107 21.38 -0.06 -4.16
CA PHE A 107 21.21 0.90 -5.26
C PHE A 107 20.59 0.29 -6.52
N ASN A 108 20.06 -0.91 -6.43
CA ASN A 108 19.33 -1.54 -7.54
C ASN A 108 18.05 -0.76 -7.83
N GLU A 109 17.73 -0.55 -9.09
CA GLU A 109 16.50 0.10 -9.50
C GLU A 109 15.30 -0.80 -9.17
N VAL A 110 14.37 -0.26 -8.40
CA VAL A 110 13.11 -0.93 -8.01
C VAL A 110 11.93 -0.12 -8.52
N GLN A 111 11.02 -0.78 -9.19
CA GLN A 111 9.75 -0.19 -9.62
C GLN A 111 8.58 -0.92 -8.97
N VAL A 112 7.71 -0.16 -8.35
CA VAL A 112 6.43 -0.62 -7.79
C VAL A 112 5.31 0.03 -8.59
N ILE A 113 4.40 -0.79 -9.12
CA ILE A 113 3.22 -0.29 -9.83
C ILE A 113 1.97 -0.83 -9.13
N ALA A 114 1.14 0.06 -8.62
CA ALA A 114 -0.17 -0.24 -8.06
C ALA A 114 -1.26 0.24 -9.02
N THR A 115 -2.05 -0.67 -9.56
CA THR A 115 -3.11 -0.37 -10.53
C THR A 115 -4.47 -0.73 -9.94
N VAL A 116 -5.37 0.23 -9.85
CA VAL A 116 -6.75 0.00 -9.43
C VAL A 116 -7.51 -0.66 -10.58
N MET A 117 -7.94 -1.90 -10.36
CA MET A 117 -8.63 -2.75 -11.34
C MET A 117 -10.15 -2.67 -11.19
N SER A 118 -10.63 -2.47 -9.97
CA SER A 118 -12.03 -2.26 -9.63
C SER A 118 -12.12 -1.26 -8.48
N SER A 119 -13.15 -0.43 -8.48
CA SER A 119 -13.34 0.62 -7.47
C SER A 119 -14.74 0.52 -6.86
N ASN A 120 -14.79 0.34 -5.55
CA ASN A 120 -15.98 0.55 -4.74
C ASN A 120 -15.97 2.02 -4.28
N PRO A 121 -17.04 2.81 -4.55
CA PRO A 121 -17.08 4.22 -4.16
C PRO A 121 -16.94 4.48 -2.66
N GLU A 122 -17.23 3.49 -1.81
CA GLU A 122 -17.15 3.60 -0.35
C GLU A 122 -15.79 3.21 0.20
N VAL A 123 -14.90 2.56 -0.58
CA VAL A 123 -13.60 2.07 -0.11
C VAL A 123 -12.48 2.67 -0.92
N SER A 124 -11.66 3.50 -0.28
CA SER A 124 -10.49 4.12 -0.90
C SER A 124 -9.43 3.07 -1.25
N ALA A 125 -8.77 3.23 -2.41
CA ALA A 125 -7.83 2.23 -2.91
C ALA A 125 -6.40 2.41 -2.36
N ASP A 126 -6.11 3.46 -1.64
CA ASP A 126 -4.79 3.77 -1.08
C ASP A 126 -4.33 2.76 -0.01
N ILE A 127 -5.21 2.40 0.93
CA ILE A 127 -4.91 1.39 1.97
C ILE A 127 -4.68 0.00 1.33
N PRO A 128 -5.57 -0.51 0.46
CA PRO A 128 -5.28 -1.72 -0.32
C PRO A 128 -3.98 -1.67 -1.11
N ALA A 129 -3.65 -0.52 -1.73
CA ALA A 129 -2.40 -0.34 -2.48
C ALA A 129 -1.16 -0.43 -1.57
N LEU A 130 -1.19 0.18 -0.38
CA LEU A 130 -0.12 0.06 0.62
C LEU A 130 0.07 -1.38 1.10
N ILE A 131 -1.01 -2.06 1.48
CA ILE A 131 -0.99 -3.45 1.93
C ILE A 131 -0.44 -4.35 0.80
N GLY A 132 -0.91 -4.15 -0.42
CA GLY A 132 -0.47 -4.90 -1.60
C GLY A 132 1.01 -4.67 -1.93
N THR A 133 1.48 -3.42 -1.79
CA THR A 133 2.89 -3.07 -2.00
C THR A 133 3.79 -3.77 -1.00
N SER A 134 3.44 -3.72 0.28
CA SER A 134 4.17 -4.41 1.33
C SER A 134 4.23 -5.92 1.10
N ALA A 135 3.10 -6.54 0.76
CA ALA A 135 3.03 -7.96 0.45
C ALA A 135 3.84 -8.34 -0.80
N ALA A 136 3.76 -7.53 -1.88
CA ALA A 136 4.50 -7.79 -3.11
C ALA A 136 6.02 -7.63 -2.92
N LEU A 137 6.46 -6.64 -2.13
CA LEU A 137 7.87 -6.49 -1.74
C LEU A 137 8.37 -7.68 -0.91
N SER A 138 7.60 -8.12 0.07
CA SER A 138 7.94 -9.29 0.89
C SER A 138 8.06 -10.59 0.07
N LEU A 139 7.30 -10.71 -1.03
CA LEU A 139 7.35 -11.86 -1.94
C LEU A 139 8.42 -11.73 -3.02
N SER A 140 8.97 -10.55 -3.26
CA SER A 140 9.89 -10.28 -4.37
C SER A 140 11.29 -10.86 -4.20
N GLY A 141 11.67 -11.26 -2.97
CA GLY A 141 13.02 -11.68 -2.62
C GLY A 141 14.04 -10.54 -2.49
N LEU A 142 13.60 -9.28 -2.57
CA LEU A 142 14.43 -8.11 -2.32
C LEU A 142 14.77 -7.98 -0.82
N PRO A 143 15.89 -7.33 -0.47
CA PRO A 143 16.26 -7.07 0.93
C PRO A 143 15.39 -5.96 1.51
N PHE A 144 14.15 -6.30 1.80
CA PHE A 144 13.12 -5.42 2.35
C PHE A 144 12.83 -5.81 3.80
N ASP A 145 13.11 -4.91 4.73
CA ASP A 145 12.93 -5.11 6.18
C ASP A 145 11.49 -4.78 6.62
N GLY A 146 10.54 -5.37 5.89
CA GLY A 146 9.12 -5.31 6.18
C GLY A 146 8.62 -6.59 6.86
N PRO A 147 7.32 -6.80 6.91
CA PRO A 147 6.24 -6.08 6.20
C PRO A 147 5.82 -4.75 6.84
N VAL A 148 5.15 -3.92 6.03
CA VAL A 148 4.50 -2.67 6.46
C VAL A 148 3.01 -2.89 6.51
N GLY A 149 2.39 -2.56 7.63
CA GLY A 149 0.95 -2.40 7.74
C GLY A 149 0.54 -0.96 7.45
N ALA A 150 -0.73 -0.77 7.10
CA ALA A 150 -1.32 0.55 6.92
C ALA A 150 -2.77 0.56 7.39
N ALA A 151 -3.19 1.66 8.00
CA ALA A 151 -4.54 1.87 8.48
C ALA A 151 -4.99 3.32 8.22
N ARG A 152 -6.24 3.50 7.88
CA ARG A 152 -6.91 4.79 7.94
C ARG A 152 -7.70 4.87 9.23
N VAL A 153 -7.60 5.97 9.94
CA VAL A 153 -8.31 6.21 11.19
C VAL A 153 -9.19 7.45 11.04
N GLY A 154 -10.47 7.29 11.27
CA GLY A 154 -11.42 8.37 11.43
C GLY A 154 -11.71 8.62 12.93
N PHE A 155 -12.24 9.81 13.24
CA PHE A 155 -12.76 10.14 14.56
C PHE A 155 -14.19 10.66 14.41
N ILE A 156 -15.15 9.83 14.81
CA ILE A 156 -16.59 10.05 14.58
C ILE A 156 -17.33 9.86 15.88
N ASN A 157 -18.13 10.83 16.28
CA ASN A 157 -18.92 10.81 17.54
C ASN A 157 -18.09 10.48 18.79
N GLY A 158 -16.82 10.89 18.84
CA GLY A 158 -15.94 10.65 19.98
C GLY A 158 -15.23 9.30 19.97
N GLU A 159 -15.34 8.51 18.90
CA GLU A 159 -14.74 7.18 18.78
C GLU A 159 -13.81 7.08 17.58
N TYR A 160 -12.73 6.29 17.71
CA TYR A 160 -11.86 5.95 16.58
C TYR A 160 -12.49 4.88 15.71
N VAL A 161 -12.49 5.09 14.41
CA VAL A 161 -13.03 4.15 13.42
C VAL A 161 -11.91 3.71 12.50
N LEU A 162 -11.69 2.39 12.40
CA LEU A 162 -10.72 1.79 11.51
C LEU A 162 -11.27 1.70 10.09
N ASN A 163 -10.51 2.23 9.13
CA ASN A 163 -10.85 2.24 7.71
C ASN A 163 -12.29 2.68 7.45
N PRO A 164 -12.67 3.90 7.88
CA PRO A 164 -14.01 4.40 7.65
C PRO A 164 -14.31 4.47 6.15
N THR A 165 -15.58 4.29 5.78
CA THR A 165 -16.04 4.46 4.41
C THR A 165 -15.92 5.93 3.98
N ASN A 166 -15.90 6.18 2.66
CA ASN A 166 -15.86 7.54 2.12
C ASN A 166 -17.07 8.38 2.55
N SER A 167 -18.22 7.75 2.76
CA SER A 167 -19.41 8.42 3.30
C SER A 167 -19.25 8.79 4.77
N GLU A 168 -18.63 7.95 5.57
CA GLU A 168 -18.34 8.21 6.99
C GLU A 168 -17.26 9.28 7.17
N LEU A 169 -16.22 9.28 6.32
CA LEU A 169 -15.16 10.30 6.35
C LEU A 169 -15.69 11.73 6.21
N LYS A 170 -16.79 11.93 5.50
CA LYS A 170 -17.43 13.26 5.38
C LYS A 170 -17.92 13.82 6.71
N ASN A 171 -18.20 12.95 7.66
CA ASN A 171 -18.68 13.30 9.01
C ASN A 171 -17.60 13.09 10.09
N SER A 172 -16.39 12.76 9.67
CA SER A 172 -15.26 12.53 10.57
C SER A 172 -14.51 13.82 10.84
N ALA A 173 -14.15 14.07 12.08
CA ALA A 173 -13.29 15.18 12.47
C ALA A 173 -11.80 14.88 12.20
N LEU A 174 -11.46 13.65 11.82
CA LEU A 174 -10.11 13.18 11.52
C LEU A 174 -10.11 12.29 10.29
N ASN A 175 -9.14 12.52 9.41
CA ASN A 175 -8.76 11.62 8.35
C ASN A 175 -7.25 11.39 8.47
N LEU A 176 -6.85 10.32 9.17
CA LEU A 176 -5.46 10.03 9.46
C LEU A 176 -5.06 8.71 8.81
N VAL A 177 -3.96 8.70 8.07
CA VAL A 177 -3.32 7.48 7.57
C VAL A 177 -2.04 7.24 8.36
N VAL A 178 -1.92 6.04 8.90
CA VAL A 178 -0.71 5.57 9.59
C VAL A 178 -0.19 4.32 8.90
N ALA A 179 1.14 4.27 8.71
CA ALA A 179 1.82 3.10 8.19
C ALA A 179 3.10 2.82 9.00
N GLY A 180 3.42 1.55 9.18
CA GLY A 180 4.59 1.16 9.95
C GLY A 180 4.81 -0.35 9.98
N THR A 181 5.89 -0.73 10.67
CA THR A 181 6.22 -2.12 10.98
C THR A 181 5.57 -2.55 12.29
N GLU A 182 5.80 -3.78 12.72
CA GLU A 182 5.34 -4.29 14.02
C GLU A 182 5.81 -3.41 15.19
N THR A 183 7.00 -2.88 15.10
CA THR A 183 7.66 -2.19 16.21
C THR A 183 7.69 -0.67 16.11
N ALA A 184 7.42 -0.12 14.91
CA ALA A 184 7.58 1.31 14.69
C ALA A 184 6.55 1.90 13.71
N VAL A 185 6.09 3.11 14.01
CA VAL A 185 5.36 3.95 13.06
C VAL A 185 6.37 4.62 12.13
N LEU A 186 6.23 4.44 10.83
CA LEU A 186 7.13 4.99 9.81
C LEU A 186 6.57 6.24 9.13
N MET A 187 5.24 6.32 9.04
CA MET A 187 4.57 7.41 8.34
C MET A 187 3.23 7.70 9.00
N VAL A 188 2.97 8.99 9.20
CA VAL A 188 1.66 9.53 9.56
C VAL A 188 1.35 10.68 8.62
N GLU A 189 0.14 10.71 8.10
CA GLU A 189 -0.42 11.81 7.34
C GLU A 189 -1.85 12.05 7.80
N SER A 190 -2.20 13.30 8.10
CA SER A 190 -3.51 13.59 8.66
C SER A 190 -4.08 14.93 8.20
N GLU A 191 -5.39 14.95 8.11
CA GLU A 191 -6.23 16.12 8.00
C GLU A 191 -7.20 16.09 9.19
N ALA A 192 -7.21 17.13 10.03
CA ALA A 192 -7.97 17.16 11.27
C ALA A 192 -8.67 18.52 11.46
N MET A 193 -9.85 18.49 12.08
CA MET A 193 -10.62 19.67 12.46
C MET A 193 -10.23 20.08 13.89
N GLU A 194 -9.04 20.68 14.07
CA GLU A 194 -8.56 21.28 15.33
C GLU A 194 -8.71 20.34 16.55
N LEU A 195 -8.36 19.05 16.38
CA LEU A 195 -8.45 18.08 17.45
C LEU A 195 -7.33 18.24 18.47
N PRO A 196 -7.59 17.97 19.77
CA PRO A 196 -6.57 17.97 20.82
C PRO A 196 -5.46 16.94 20.54
N GLU A 197 -4.28 17.22 21.08
CA GLU A 197 -3.07 16.42 20.86
C GLU A 197 -3.20 14.97 21.36
N ASP A 198 -3.87 14.77 22.48
CA ASP A 198 -4.16 13.47 23.07
C ASP A 198 -5.05 12.60 22.17
N ILE A 199 -6.03 13.20 21.50
CA ILE A 199 -6.88 12.51 20.50
C ILE A 199 -6.06 12.16 19.26
N MET A 200 -5.21 13.08 18.80
CA MET A 200 -4.34 12.82 17.65
C MET A 200 -3.34 11.68 17.94
N LEU A 201 -2.71 11.70 19.10
CA LEU A 201 -1.79 10.63 19.52
C LEU A 201 -2.53 9.31 19.68
N GLY A 202 -3.72 9.33 20.31
CA GLY A 202 -4.58 8.16 20.46
C GLY A 202 -4.95 7.53 19.11
N ALA A 203 -5.23 8.35 18.10
CA ALA A 203 -5.53 7.87 16.75
C ALA A 203 -4.34 7.15 16.10
N VAL A 204 -3.11 7.67 16.26
CA VAL A 204 -1.88 7.03 15.77
C VAL A 204 -1.66 5.68 16.45
N VAL A 205 -1.77 5.63 17.78
CA VAL A 205 -1.63 4.40 18.56
C VAL A 205 -2.69 3.37 18.19
N PHE A 206 -3.95 3.82 18.06
CA PHE A 206 -5.06 2.96 17.63
C PHE A 206 -4.76 2.36 16.24
N GLY A 207 -4.44 3.17 15.24
CA GLY A 207 -4.12 2.71 13.89
C GLY A 207 -2.93 1.75 13.86
N HIS A 208 -1.85 2.07 14.58
CA HIS A 208 -0.68 1.20 14.70
C HIS A 208 -1.04 -0.17 15.31
N THR A 209 -1.83 -0.19 16.37
CA THR A 209 -2.28 -1.45 17.00
C THR A 209 -3.13 -2.29 16.05
N GLN A 210 -4.05 -1.65 15.33
CA GLN A 210 -4.93 -2.37 14.39
C GLN A 210 -4.17 -2.94 13.19
N MET A 211 -3.18 -2.24 12.66
CA MET A 211 -2.44 -2.72 11.49
C MET A 211 -1.48 -3.88 11.80
N GLN A 212 -1.10 -4.11 13.06
CA GLN A 212 -0.27 -5.26 13.45
C GLN A 212 -0.92 -6.60 13.07
N ALA A 213 -2.25 -6.67 13.03
CA ALA A 213 -2.97 -7.86 12.60
C ALA A 213 -2.69 -8.27 11.13
N LEU A 214 -2.21 -7.34 10.30
CA LEU A 214 -1.89 -7.59 8.89
C LEU A 214 -0.53 -8.24 8.68
N GLN A 215 0.43 -8.00 9.55
CA GLN A 215 1.84 -8.34 9.32
C GLN A 215 2.11 -9.85 9.25
N PRO A 216 1.55 -10.70 10.13
CA PRO A 216 1.70 -12.15 10.01
C PRO A 216 1.14 -12.73 8.70
N LEU A 217 0.15 -12.04 8.12
CA LEU A 217 -0.50 -12.47 6.87
C LEU A 217 0.36 -12.18 5.63
N GLN A 218 1.17 -11.12 5.71
CA GLN A 218 2.10 -10.72 4.65
C GLN A 218 3.42 -11.49 4.71
N SER A 219 3.94 -11.78 5.90
CA SER A 219 5.19 -12.51 6.13
C SER A 219 5.10 -14.03 5.97
N GLY A 220 3.92 -14.60 6.05
CA GLY A 220 3.69 -16.05 6.09
C GLY A 220 3.93 -16.85 4.80
N SER A 221 4.67 -16.31 3.82
CA SER A 221 5.05 -16.98 2.58
C SER A 221 6.56 -16.99 2.29
N SER A 222 7.38 -16.42 3.14
CA SER A 222 8.83 -16.47 3.00
C SER A 222 9.45 -17.64 3.75
N SER A 223 9.53 -18.81 3.09
CA SER A 223 10.72 -19.64 3.28
C SER A 223 11.89 -18.81 2.69
N PRO A 224 13.01 -18.66 3.43
CA PRO A 224 14.15 -17.94 2.89
C PRO A 224 14.72 -18.76 1.72
N ALA A 225 14.37 -18.38 0.51
CA ALA A 225 15.19 -18.73 -0.64
C ALA A 225 16.47 -17.89 -0.45
N THR A 226 17.53 -18.52 0.01
CA THR A 226 18.89 -18.01 0.00
C THR A 226 19.27 -17.70 -1.45
N ALA A 227 18.90 -16.51 -1.91
CA ALA A 227 19.48 -15.92 -3.09
C ALA A 227 20.84 -15.35 -2.65
N SER A 228 21.90 -16.11 -2.87
CA SER A 228 23.27 -15.62 -2.81
C SER A 228 23.43 -14.59 -3.93
N PHE A 229 23.44 -13.32 -3.58
CA PHE A 229 23.90 -12.28 -4.47
C PHE A 229 25.44 -12.39 -4.56
N PRO A 230 26.05 -12.45 -5.74
CA PRO A 230 27.49 -12.36 -5.86
C PRO A 230 27.93 -10.95 -5.44
N GLY A 231 28.90 -10.87 -4.52
CA GLY A 231 29.56 -9.65 -4.08
C GLY A 231 30.41 -9.00 -5.16
#